data_ec5bc3041a27eb021f4e37df7c1061a8
#
_entry.id   ec5bc3041a27eb021f4e37df7c1061a8
#
_cell.length_a   1.000
_cell.length_b   1.000
_cell.length_c   1.000
_cell.angle_alpha   90.00
_cell.angle_beta   90.00
_cell.angle_gamma   90.00
#
_symmetry.space_group_name_H-M   'P 1'
#
loop_
_entity.id
_entity.type
_entity.pdbx_description
1 polymer ?
#
loop_
_entity_poly.entity_id
_entity_poly.type
_entity_poly.pdbx_seq_one_letter_code
_entity_poly.pdbx_strand_id
1 'polypeptide(L)'
;MIGQRKNTAADIVVVGFALFSMFFGAGNVIFPPFLGMEAGSQWLTGFSAYFIADIGLAMMGMFALLRVGSSEKVLERAGKVPAEILMCAIILCIGPMVAIPRTSASTYEMAIAPNLSGVSPVVFSVVFFAVILALCIKESAVVDIVGKVLTPLLLVGLFAIIIKGVITPLGDIAPLAQIDNVAVTGIKAGYQTMDALAALPFGIIVLQSVTAKGYQRGRSQLRVVGGAALLAGVLLLAVYMGLAYLGATVSAQYTASIGRAALIMAIVEALMGKTGMVIFGVVVGLACVTTAIALTSSAAAYFTELCRGKISYKVFVTVICVFSAVVSNLGLDRIVAVAAPVLDIVYPPALVLICISLIIPKVHDFVSRGAALGALLTSVLCTLHTYGVKLPLVEALPLYDLGLSWLLPAAVFGLAAQLLTLLPGVRCAEKPARRASEKH
;
A
#
# COMPACT_ATOMS: atom_id res chain seq x y z
N MET A 1 -17.71 -26.87 23.26
CA MET A 1 -17.14 -25.57 22.77
C MET A 1 -18.02 -24.47 23.31
N ILE A 2 -17.53 -23.74 24.32
CA ILE A 2 -18.24 -22.62 24.94
C ILE A 2 -18.30 -21.51 23.92
N GLY A 3 -19.51 -21.16 23.45
CA GLY A 3 -19.72 -20.09 22.49
C GLY A 3 -19.19 -18.76 23.04
N GLN A 4 -18.07 -18.27 22.50
CA GLN A 4 -17.58 -16.94 22.81
C GLN A 4 -18.71 -15.92 22.50
N ARG A 5 -19.13 -15.19 23.50
CA ARG A 5 -20.13 -14.11 23.36
C ARG A 5 -19.60 -13.10 22.34
N LYS A 6 -20.22 -13.02 21.17
CA LYS A 6 -19.83 -12.08 20.12
C LYS A 6 -19.98 -10.66 20.63
N ASN A 7 -18.87 -9.98 20.84
CA ASN A 7 -18.86 -8.55 21.13
C ASN A 7 -18.43 -7.79 19.87
N THR A 8 -19.40 -7.49 19.02
CA THR A 8 -19.17 -6.85 17.73
C THR A 8 -18.36 -5.56 17.82
N ALA A 9 -18.55 -4.73 18.85
CA ALA A 9 -17.81 -3.49 19.02
C ALA A 9 -16.33 -3.76 19.35
N ALA A 10 -16.05 -4.68 20.29
CA ALA A 10 -14.68 -5.05 20.63
C ALA A 10 -13.96 -5.71 19.43
N ASP A 11 -14.67 -6.55 18.67
CA ASP A 11 -14.11 -7.18 17.46
C ASP A 11 -13.80 -6.16 16.36
N ILE A 12 -14.65 -5.13 16.17
CA ILE A 12 -14.37 -4.01 15.26
C ILE A 12 -13.09 -3.28 15.66
N VAL A 13 -12.91 -2.99 16.95
CA VAL A 13 -11.71 -2.31 17.46
C VAL A 13 -10.46 -3.15 17.26
N VAL A 14 -10.49 -4.43 17.64
CA VAL A 14 -9.34 -5.33 17.50
C VAL A 14 -8.95 -5.53 16.03
N VAL A 15 -9.93 -5.76 15.16
CA VAL A 15 -9.69 -5.94 13.72
C VAL A 15 -9.28 -4.62 13.07
N GLY A 16 -9.83 -3.48 13.53
CA GLY A 16 -9.47 -2.15 13.05
C GLY A 16 -8.03 -1.77 13.39
N PHE A 17 -7.56 -2.07 14.61
CA PHE A 17 -6.14 -1.89 14.96
C PHE A 17 -5.22 -2.84 14.20
N ALA A 18 -5.65 -4.08 13.97
CA ALA A 18 -4.89 -5.00 13.13
C ALA A 18 -4.77 -4.49 11.69
N LEU A 19 -5.87 -4.00 11.10
CA LEU A 19 -5.88 -3.37 9.79
C LEU A 19 -4.99 -2.13 9.72
N PHE A 20 -5.10 -1.24 10.72
CA PHE A 20 -4.20 -0.09 10.83
C PHE A 20 -2.73 -0.53 10.81
N SER A 21 -2.37 -1.54 11.62
CA SER A 21 -0.99 -2.06 11.69
C SER A 21 -0.52 -2.71 10.38
N MET A 22 -1.44 -3.31 9.63
CA MET A 22 -1.12 -3.94 8.33
C MET A 22 -0.85 -2.89 7.26
N PHE A 23 -1.63 -1.81 7.23
CA PHE A 23 -1.43 -0.70 6.30
C PHE A 23 -0.31 0.24 6.74
N PHE A 24 -0.13 0.47 8.04
CA PHE A 24 0.88 1.38 8.55
C PHE A 24 2.27 0.76 8.46
N GLY A 25 2.93 0.99 7.35
CA GLY A 25 4.30 0.51 7.08
C GLY A 25 5.33 1.64 7.03
N ALA A 26 6.56 1.29 6.66
CA ALA A 26 7.68 2.21 6.54
C ALA A 26 7.40 3.42 5.63
N GLY A 27 6.69 3.21 4.51
CA GLY A 27 6.32 4.27 3.58
C GLY A 27 5.43 5.33 4.20
N ASN A 28 4.47 4.89 4.97
CA ASN A 28 3.41 5.72 5.53
C ASN A 28 3.92 6.70 6.61
N VAL A 29 5.11 6.45 7.13
CA VAL A 29 5.81 7.36 8.06
C VAL A 29 6.54 8.48 7.32
N ILE A 30 7.05 8.21 6.12
CA ILE A 30 7.98 9.10 5.42
C ILE A 30 7.34 9.96 4.34
N PHE A 31 6.32 9.44 3.62
CA PHE A 31 5.71 10.18 2.51
C PHE A 31 4.87 11.38 2.96
N PRO A 32 3.99 11.30 3.97
CA PRO A 32 3.18 12.45 4.38
C PRO A 32 4.00 13.66 4.83
N PRO A 33 5.01 13.53 5.73
CA PRO A 33 5.80 14.70 6.13
C PRO A 33 6.64 15.25 4.99
N PHE A 34 7.18 14.41 4.13
CA PHE A 34 7.96 14.85 2.99
C PHE A 34 7.12 15.64 1.98
N LEU A 35 5.90 15.13 1.68
CA LEU A 35 4.93 15.84 0.86
C LEU A 35 4.52 17.18 1.49
N GLY A 36 4.29 17.21 2.79
CA GLY A 36 3.96 18.45 3.52
C GLY A 36 5.06 19.50 3.40
N MET A 37 6.32 19.09 3.51
CA MET A 37 7.48 19.97 3.33
C MET A 37 7.56 20.51 1.89
N GLU A 38 7.43 19.64 0.88
CA GLU A 38 7.49 20.06 -0.52
C GLU A 38 6.32 20.95 -0.95
N ALA A 39 5.13 20.70 -0.38
CA ALA A 39 3.91 21.42 -0.73
C ALA A 39 3.78 22.79 -0.02
N GLY A 40 4.51 23.04 1.06
CA GLY A 40 4.46 24.32 1.78
C GLY A 40 3.02 24.72 2.13
N SER A 41 2.61 25.94 1.77
CA SER A 41 1.26 26.46 2.05
C SER A 41 0.13 25.64 1.39
N GLN A 42 0.44 24.86 0.36
CA GLN A 42 -0.51 23.96 -0.32
C GLN A 42 -0.52 22.53 0.26
N TRP A 43 0.04 22.30 1.45
CA TRP A 43 0.16 20.97 2.05
C TRP A 43 -1.18 20.23 2.17
N LEU A 44 -2.28 20.97 2.43
CA LEU A 44 -3.61 20.36 2.53
C LEU A 44 -4.11 19.85 1.18
N THR A 45 -3.82 20.54 0.08
CA THR A 45 -4.13 20.11 -1.30
C THR A 45 -3.35 18.83 -1.63
N GLY A 46 -2.04 18.83 -1.36
CA GLY A 46 -1.16 17.67 -1.55
C GLY A 46 -1.62 16.49 -0.70
N PHE A 47 -1.91 16.72 0.56
CA PHE A 47 -2.40 15.69 1.47
C PHE A 47 -3.76 15.12 1.04
N SER A 48 -4.70 15.96 0.57
CA SER A 48 -6.00 15.48 0.10
C SER A 48 -5.87 14.56 -1.10
N ALA A 49 -5.00 14.90 -2.05
CA ALA A 49 -4.69 14.07 -3.21
C ALA A 49 -4.01 12.75 -2.78
N TYR A 50 -3.03 12.84 -1.86
CA TYR A 50 -2.38 11.69 -1.25
C TYR A 50 -3.39 10.76 -0.55
N PHE A 51 -4.25 11.31 0.30
CA PHE A 51 -5.24 10.55 1.06
C PHE A 51 -6.19 9.77 0.16
N ILE A 52 -6.67 10.38 -0.92
CA ILE A 52 -7.54 9.71 -1.89
C ILE A 52 -6.79 8.57 -2.59
N ALA A 53 -5.55 8.81 -3.02
CA ALA A 53 -4.76 7.85 -3.77
C ALA A 53 -4.19 6.70 -2.91
N ASP A 54 -4.04 6.90 -1.62
CA ASP A 54 -3.57 5.91 -0.66
C ASP A 54 -4.76 5.24 0.07
N ILE A 55 -5.24 5.84 1.17
CA ILE A 55 -6.26 5.27 2.04
C ILE A 55 -7.60 5.11 1.32
N GLY A 56 -8.01 6.12 0.50
CA GLY A 56 -9.25 6.07 -0.25
C GLY A 56 -9.32 4.85 -1.16
N LEU A 57 -8.27 4.62 -1.95
CA LEU A 57 -8.20 3.48 -2.85
C LEU A 57 -7.99 2.15 -2.11
N ALA A 58 -7.24 2.14 -1.00
CA ALA A 58 -7.10 0.94 -0.16
C ALA A 58 -8.44 0.52 0.43
N MET A 59 -9.23 1.46 0.94
CA MET A 59 -10.59 1.18 1.43
C MET A 59 -11.52 0.68 0.31
N MET A 60 -11.43 1.25 -0.89
CA MET A 60 -12.16 0.73 -2.05
C MET A 60 -11.78 -0.72 -2.37
N GLY A 61 -10.49 -1.08 -2.32
CA GLY A 61 -10.01 -2.44 -2.47
C GLY A 61 -10.61 -3.39 -1.44
N MET A 62 -10.62 -3.00 -0.17
CA MET A 62 -11.24 -3.76 0.93
C MET A 62 -12.74 -3.98 0.71
N PHE A 63 -13.49 -2.94 0.32
CA PHE A 63 -14.93 -3.08 0.06
C PHE A 63 -15.22 -3.89 -1.20
N ALA A 64 -14.40 -3.78 -2.25
CA ALA A 64 -14.51 -4.62 -3.43
C ALA A 64 -14.32 -6.10 -3.08
N LEU A 65 -13.31 -6.40 -2.26
CA LEU A 65 -13.07 -7.75 -1.75
C LEU A 65 -14.23 -8.28 -0.90
N LEU A 66 -14.77 -7.48 0.01
CA LEU A 66 -15.95 -7.83 0.81
C LEU A 66 -17.16 -8.19 -0.07
N ARG A 67 -17.34 -7.46 -1.16
CA ARG A 67 -18.44 -7.68 -2.09
C ARG A 67 -18.28 -8.94 -2.93
N VAL A 68 -17.08 -9.17 -3.45
CA VAL A 68 -16.76 -10.28 -4.36
C VAL A 68 -16.37 -11.54 -3.59
N GLY A 69 -15.69 -11.40 -2.46
CA GLY A 69 -15.31 -12.47 -1.53
C GLY A 69 -13.95 -13.12 -1.82
N SER A 70 -13.25 -12.72 -2.87
CA SER A 70 -11.91 -13.24 -3.22
C SER A 70 -11.16 -12.21 -4.07
N SER A 71 -9.85 -12.02 -3.80
CA SER A 71 -8.98 -11.13 -4.59
C SER A 71 -8.81 -11.64 -6.02
N GLU A 72 -8.71 -12.95 -6.19
CA GLU A 72 -8.60 -13.58 -7.51
C GLU A 72 -9.81 -13.22 -8.37
N LYS A 73 -11.03 -13.33 -7.83
CA LYS A 73 -12.26 -12.98 -8.57
C LYS A 73 -12.35 -11.50 -8.92
N VAL A 74 -11.72 -10.60 -8.17
CA VAL A 74 -11.62 -9.18 -8.53
C VAL A 74 -10.77 -9.02 -9.78
N LEU A 75 -9.61 -9.68 -9.82
CA LEU A 75 -8.67 -9.57 -10.93
C LEU A 75 -9.02 -10.47 -12.13
N GLU A 76 -9.62 -11.65 -11.92
CA GLU A 76 -10.06 -12.59 -12.96
C GLU A 76 -11.03 -11.96 -13.97
N ARG A 77 -11.65 -10.85 -13.61
CA ARG A 77 -12.45 -10.04 -14.55
C ARG A 77 -11.64 -9.53 -15.75
N ALA A 78 -10.31 -9.40 -15.60
CA ALA A 78 -9.41 -9.12 -16.72
C ALA A 78 -9.14 -10.36 -17.59
N GLY A 79 -9.58 -11.55 -17.18
CA GLY A 79 -9.23 -12.86 -17.74
C GLY A 79 -8.19 -13.57 -16.88
N LYS A 80 -8.14 -14.89 -16.95
CA LYS A 80 -7.27 -15.70 -16.06
C LYS A 80 -5.79 -15.33 -16.19
N VAL A 81 -5.24 -15.35 -17.41
CA VAL A 81 -3.80 -15.06 -17.62
C VAL A 81 -3.45 -13.61 -17.25
N PRO A 82 -4.16 -12.56 -17.73
CA PRO A 82 -3.89 -11.20 -17.27
C PRO A 82 -4.03 -11.01 -15.77
N ALA A 83 -4.97 -11.70 -15.12
CA ALA A 83 -5.14 -11.65 -13.65
C ALA A 83 -3.93 -12.24 -12.91
N GLU A 84 -3.42 -13.40 -13.37
CA GLU A 84 -2.23 -14.03 -12.80
C GLU A 84 -0.99 -13.15 -12.97
N ILE A 85 -0.81 -12.55 -14.16
CA ILE A 85 0.30 -11.61 -14.43
C ILE A 85 0.19 -10.38 -13.52
N LEU A 86 -0.99 -9.78 -13.43
CA LEU A 86 -1.21 -8.59 -12.61
C LEU A 86 -1.03 -8.90 -11.11
N MET A 87 -1.56 -10.03 -10.63
CA MET A 87 -1.36 -10.44 -9.24
C MET A 87 0.13 -10.72 -8.94
N CYS A 88 0.83 -11.38 -9.86
CA CYS A 88 2.27 -11.61 -9.75
C CYS A 88 3.03 -10.26 -9.67
N ALA A 89 2.70 -9.29 -10.53
CA ALA A 89 3.29 -7.96 -10.50
C ALA A 89 3.00 -7.23 -9.18
N ILE A 90 1.76 -7.29 -8.69
CA ILE A 90 1.38 -6.73 -7.38
C ILE A 90 2.21 -7.36 -6.27
N ILE A 91 2.27 -8.69 -6.20
CA ILE A 91 3.00 -9.41 -5.14
C ILE A 91 4.51 -9.14 -5.23
N LEU A 92 5.08 -8.98 -6.42
CA LEU A 92 6.47 -8.59 -6.58
C LEU A 92 6.72 -7.16 -6.06
N CYS A 93 5.83 -6.21 -6.35
CA CYS A 93 5.94 -4.82 -5.87
C CYS A 93 5.81 -4.72 -4.35
N ILE A 94 4.73 -5.27 -3.77
CA ILE A 94 4.54 -5.25 -2.31
C ILE A 94 5.48 -6.22 -1.57
N GLY A 95 6.15 -7.08 -2.29
CA GLY A 95 7.08 -8.09 -1.80
C GLY A 95 8.54 -7.70 -2.05
N PRO A 96 9.28 -8.60 -2.72
CA PRO A 96 10.74 -8.55 -2.77
C PRO A 96 11.33 -7.36 -3.53
N MET A 97 10.61 -6.78 -4.50
CA MET A 97 11.18 -5.72 -5.32
C MET A 97 11.22 -4.36 -4.62
N VAL A 98 10.18 -4.04 -3.82
CA VAL A 98 10.03 -2.68 -3.27
C VAL A 98 9.75 -2.68 -1.77
N ALA A 99 8.60 -3.20 -1.31
CA ALA A 99 8.17 -2.96 0.06
C ALA A 99 9.04 -3.68 1.10
N ILE A 100 9.43 -4.93 0.88
CA ILE A 100 10.28 -5.68 1.82
C ILE A 100 11.67 -5.04 1.94
N PRO A 101 12.43 -4.76 0.85
CA PRO A 101 13.71 -4.06 0.95
C PRO A 101 13.60 -2.70 1.62
N ARG A 102 12.51 -1.96 1.34
CA ARG A 102 12.25 -0.65 1.93
C ARG A 102 12.12 -0.71 3.44
N THR A 103 11.55 -1.78 4.02
CA THR A 103 11.47 -1.92 5.49
C THR A 103 12.85 -1.94 6.14
N SER A 104 13.82 -2.67 5.57
CA SER A 104 15.19 -2.71 6.07
C SER A 104 15.89 -1.35 5.89
N ALA A 105 15.81 -0.75 4.70
CA ALA A 105 16.42 0.55 4.43
C ALA A 105 15.87 1.64 5.37
N SER A 106 14.55 1.70 5.55
CA SER A 106 13.91 2.64 6.47
C SER A 106 14.32 2.42 7.92
N THR A 107 14.39 1.15 8.36
CA THR A 107 14.85 0.82 9.72
C THR A 107 16.29 1.27 9.91
N TYR A 108 17.15 1.01 8.93
CA TYR A 108 18.54 1.45 8.99
C TYR A 108 18.63 2.98 9.08
N GLU A 109 17.98 3.70 8.21
CA GLU A 109 18.07 5.16 8.12
C GLU A 109 17.40 5.88 9.30
N MET A 110 16.33 5.32 9.89
CA MET A 110 15.61 5.95 11.01
C MET A 110 16.03 5.46 12.39
N ALA A 111 16.44 4.19 12.54
CA ALA A 111 16.76 3.63 13.86
C ALA A 111 18.24 3.45 14.09
N ILE A 112 19.01 3.08 13.06
CA ILE A 112 20.42 2.67 13.23
C ILE A 112 21.38 3.83 12.90
N ALA A 113 21.32 4.37 11.71
CA ALA A 113 22.26 5.38 11.25
C ALA A 113 22.34 6.63 12.15
N PRO A 114 21.22 7.18 12.67
CA PRO A 114 21.26 8.33 13.55
C PRO A 114 21.79 8.03 14.98
N ASN A 115 21.70 6.77 15.43
CA ASN A 115 21.95 6.39 16.83
C ASN A 115 23.21 5.55 17.03
N LEU A 116 23.67 4.83 16.01
CA LEU A 116 24.80 3.88 16.10
C LEU A 116 25.81 4.14 14.97
N SER A 117 26.82 4.96 15.27
CA SER A 117 27.92 5.21 14.32
C SER A 117 28.73 3.92 14.09
N GLY A 118 29.06 3.64 12.82
CA GLY A 118 29.94 2.53 12.44
C GLY A 118 29.26 1.23 12.00
N VAL A 119 27.95 1.12 12.10
CA VAL A 119 27.20 -0.01 11.52
C VAL A 119 27.01 0.22 10.02
N SER A 120 27.54 -0.66 9.16
CA SER A 120 27.33 -0.53 7.72
C SER A 120 25.93 -0.99 7.31
N PRO A 121 25.32 -0.38 6.26
CA PRO A 121 24.01 -0.82 5.73
C PRO A 121 23.99 -2.31 5.37
N VAL A 122 25.10 -2.83 4.82
CA VAL A 122 25.24 -4.23 4.41
C VAL A 122 25.16 -5.17 5.61
N VAL A 123 25.91 -4.88 6.67
CA VAL A 123 25.88 -5.72 7.89
C VAL A 123 24.50 -5.69 8.51
N PHE A 124 23.87 -4.50 8.58
CA PHE A 124 22.53 -4.37 9.11
C PHE A 124 21.51 -5.16 8.29
N SER A 125 21.52 -5.03 6.95
CA SER A 125 20.57 -5.72 6.08
C SER A 125 20.68 -7.24 6.19
N VAL A 126 21.90 -7.78 6.28
CA VAL A 126 22.13 -9.22 6.48
C VAL A 126 21.54 -9.69 7.81
N VAL A 127 21.79 -8.96 8.91
CA VAL A 127 21.22 -9.29 10.23
C VAL A 127 19.69 -9.16 10.21
N PHE A 128 19.15 -8.08 9.64
CA PHE A 128 17.71 -7.83 9.54
C PHE A 128 17.01 -8.99 8.80
N PHE A 129 17.50 -9.36 7.62
CA PHE A 129 16.88 -10.42 6.84
C PHE A 129 17.17 -11.82 7.37
N ALA A 130 18.25 -12.04 8.11
CA ALA A 130 18.45 -13.30 8.86
C ALA A 130 17.39 -13.47 9.95
N VAL A 131 17.04 -12.40 10.66
CA VAL A 131 15.95 -12.40 11.66
C VAL A 131 14.59 -12.66 10.96
N ILE A 132 14.29 -11.94 9.86
CA ILE A 132 13.05 -12.16 9.09
C ILE A 132 12.95 -13.61 8.60
N LEU A 133 14.04 -14.16 8.04
CA LEU A 133 14.11 -15.53 7.58
C LEU A 133 13.80 -16.53 8.71
N ALA A 134 14.44 -16.35 9.86
CA ALA A 134 14.26 -17.24 11.03
C ALA A 134 12.81 -17.19 11.56
N LEU A 135 12.18 -16.02 11.54
CA LEU A 135 10.82 -15.82 12.02
C LEU A 135 9.79 -16.36 11.02
N CYS A 136 9.99 -16.16 9.72
CA CYS A 136 9.10 -16.66 8.67
C CYS A 136 9.12 -18.19 8.57
N ILE A 137 10.28 -18.84 8.75
CA ILE A 137 10.39 -20.31 8.66
C ILE A 137 9.67 -21.00 9.84
N LYS A 138 9.64 -20.39 11.03
CA LYS A 138 9.13 -21.00 12.27
C LYS A 138 7.66 -20.74 12.55
N GLU A 139 6.91 -20.04 11.68
CA GLU A 139 5.49 -19.66 11.92
C GLU A 139 5.26 -19.19 13.38
N SER A 140 6.05 -18.22 13.85
CA SER A 140 6.08 -17.94 15.27
C SER A 140 4.93 -17.01 15.71
N ALA A 141 4.38 -17.27 16.88
CA ALA A 141 3.43 -16.42 17.60
C ALA A 141 3.96 -14.97 17.89
N VAL A 142 5.24 -14.72 17.59
CA VAL A 142 5.90 -13.42 17.74
C VAL A 142 5.20 -12.33 16.92
N VAL A 143 4.71 -12.66 15.70
CA VAL A 143 3.96 -11.72 14.85
C VAL A 143 2.70 -11.21 15.56
N ASP A 144 1.98 -12.10 16.24
CA ASP A 144 0.76 -11.76 16.96
C ASP A 144 1.02 -10.88 18.19
N ILE A 145 2.07 -11.16 18.94
CA ILE A 145 2.44 -10.41 20.14
C ILE A 145 2.95 -9.03 19.79
N VAL A 146 3.82 -8.95 18.80
CA VAL A 146 4.41 -7.69 18.32
C VAL A 146 3.32 -6.79 17.73
N GLY A 147 2.40 -7.31 16.93
CA GLY A 147 1.29 -6.53 16.37
C GLY A 147 0.31 -6.01 17.42
N LYS A 148 -0.02 -6.81 18.45
CA LYS A 148 -0.98 -6.41 19.50
C LYS A 148 -0.45 -5.38 20.49
N VAL A 149 0.84 -5.39 20.78
CA VAL A 149 1.46 -4.47 21.74
C VAL A 149 2.09 -3.27 21.03
N LEU A 150 2.72 -3.52 19.89
CA LEU A 150 3.47 -2.51 19.18
C LEU A 150 2.58 -1.45 18.51
N THR A 151 1.44 -1.86 17.96
CA THR A 151 0.52 -0.92 17.29
C THR A 151 -0.01 0.18 18.23
N PRO A 152 -0.52 -0.11 19.44
CA PRO A 152 -0.88 0.93 20.39
C PRO A 152 0.30 1.81 20.79
N LEU A 153 1.49 1.24 20.98
CA LEU A 153 2.68 2.01 21.35
C LEU A 153 3.11 2.95 20.21
N LEU A 154 3.07 2.47 18.98
CA LEU A 154 3.34 3.25 17.78
C LEU A 154 2.36 4.43 17.65
N LEU A 155 1.05 4.17 17.81
CA LEU A 155 0.02 5.21 17.77
C LEU A 155 0.24 6.26 18.87
N VAL A 156 0.52 5.84 20.10
CA VAL A 156 0.79 6.77 21.22
C VAL A 156 2.02 7.62 20.89
N GLY A 157 3.10 7.03 20.40
CA GLY A 157 4.30 7.75 19.98
C GLY A 157 4.04 8.76 18.88
N LEU A 158 3.31 8.36 17.82
CA LEU A 158 2.97 9.22 16.71
C LEU A 158 2.06 10.38 17.14
N PHE A 159 0.99 10.11 17.91
CA PHE A 159 0.12 11.15 18.40
C PHE A 159 0.84 12.09 19.36
N ALA A 160 1.77 11.61 20.20
CA ALA A 160 2.57 12.47 21.07
C ALA A 160 3.42 13.47 20.25
N ILE A 161 4.06 13.00 19.18
CA ILE A 161 4.85 13.87 18.28
C ILE A 161 3.93 14.86 17.56
N ILE A 162 2.83 14.39 16.98
CA ILE A 162 1.87 15.22 16.25
C ILE A 162 1.28 16.30 17.16
N ILE A 163 0.78 15.94 18.34
CA ILE A 163 0.18 16.88 19.30
C ILE A 163 1.22 17.92 19.72
N LYS A 164 2.46 17.49 20.03
CA LYS A 164 3.51 18.42 20.42
C LYS A 164 3.86 19.38 19.28
N GLY A 165 3.97 18.90 18.03
CA GLY A 165 4.27 19.75 16.90
C GLY A 165 3.13 20.67 16.47
N VAL A 166 1.87 20.32 16.79
CA VAL A 166 0.72 21.21 16.60
C VAL A 166 0.71 22.32 17.65
N ILE A 167 1.04 21.99 18.92
CA ILE A 167 1.11 22.97 20.03
C ILE A 167 2.35 23.88 19.88
N THR A 168 3.47 23.32 19.47
CA THR A 168 4.73 24.05 19.27
C THR A 168 5.27 23.81 17.86
N PRO A 169 4.74 24.55 16.86
CA PRO A 169 5.21 24.42 15.47
C PRO A 169 6.70 24.70 15.37
N LEU A 170 7.40 23.95 14.51
CA LEU A 170 8.86 24.03 14.36
C LEU A 170 9.30 25.27 13.59
N GLY A 171 8.43 25.88 12.79
CA GLY A 171 8.70 27.09 12.04
C GLY A 171 7.52 27.52 11.18
N ASP A 172 7.77 28.54 10.36
CA ASP A 172 6.77 29.06 9.43
C ASP A 172 6.63 28.17 8.20
N ILE A 173 5.41 28.05 7.72
CA ILE A 173 5.10 27.33 6.48
C ILE A 173 5.52 28.19 5.30
N ALA A 174 6.36 27.65 4.40
CA ALA A 174 6.78 28.34 3.19
C ALA A 174 5.58 28.77 2.34
N PRO A 175 5.53 30.02 1.86
CA PRO A 175 4.38 30.54 1.10
C PRO A 175 4.23 29.86 -0.27
N LEU A 176 5.32 29.37 -0.86
CA LEU A 176 5.35 28.71 -2.15
C LEU A 176 5.69 27.22 -1.98
N ALA A 177 5.08 26.38 -2.79
CA ALA A 177 5.45 24.98 -2.91
C ALA A 177 6.82 24.86 -3.61
N GLN A 178 7.60 23.85 -3.24
CA GLN A 178 8.87 23.50 -3.88
C GLN A 178 8.69 22.63 -5.14
N ILE A 179 7.44 22.26 -5.45
CA ILE A 179 7.05 21.39 -6.55
C ILE A 179 5.97 22.05 -7.42
N ASP A 180 6.01 21.80 -8.72
CA ASP A 180 5.13 22.46 -9.69
C ASP A 180 3.67 22.04 -9.55
N ASN A 181 3.41 20.73 -9.40
CA ASN A 181 2.06 20.19 -9.29
C ASN A 181 1.86 19.38 -8.00
N VAL A 182 1.38 20.06 -6.97
CA VAL A 182 1.19 19.51 -5.63
C VAL A 182 0.22 18.34 -5.61
N ALA A 183 -0.88 18.41 -6.39
CA ALA A 183 -1.87 17.34 -6.41
C ALA A 183 -1.32 16.06 -7.06
N VAL A 184 -0.59 16.18 -8.18
CA VAL A 184 0.05 15.02 -8.84
C VAL A 184 1.09 14.38 -7.93
N THR A 185 1.92 15.21 -7.28
CA THR A 185 2.92 14.71 -6.33
C THR A 185 2.23 13.97 -5.17
N GLY A 186 1.11 14.48 -4.67
CA GLY A 186 0.29 13.81 -3.67
C GLY A 186 -0.23 12.45 -4.15
N ILE A 187 -0.80 12.36 -5.36
CA ILE A 187 -1.27 11.09 -5.94
C ILE A 187 -0.11 10.09 -6.08
N LYS A 188 1.02 10.53 -6.63
CA LYS A 188 2.20 9.67 -6.79
C LYS A 188 2.78 9.21 -5.46
N ALA A 189 2.81 10.08 -4.45
CA ALA A 189 3.22 9.71 -3.09
C ALA A 189 2.27 8.67 -2.48
N GLY A 190 0.94 8.79 -2.72
CA GLY A 190 -0.04 7.80 -2.32
C GLY A 190 0.17 6.43 -3.01
N TYR A 191 0.51 6.41 -4.30
CA TYR A 191 0.85 5.15 -4.98
C TYR A 191 2.11 4.49 -4.40
N GLN A 192 3.08 5.29 -3.95
CA GLN A 192 4.32 4.78 -3.36
C GLN A 192 4.13 4.07 -2.01
N THR A 193 3.03 4.30 -1.31
CA THR A 193 2.70 3.53 -0.08
C THR A 193 2.39 2.08 -0.39
N MET A 194 1.78 1.81 -1.57
CA MET A 194 1.33 0.50 -2.05
C MET A 194 0.13 -0.07 -1.27
N ASP A 195 -0.54 0.72 -0.45
CA ASP A 195 -1.64 0.27 0.40
C ASP A 195 -2.85 -0.20 -0.42
N ALA A 196 -3.17 0.48 -1.53
CA ALA A 196 -4.26 0.05 -2.41
C ALA A 196 -3.99 -1.31 -3.09
N LEU A 197 -2.74 -1.60 -3.44
CA LEU A 197 -2.34 -2.92 -3.95
C LEU A 197 -2.36 -3.97 -2.84
N ALA A 198 -1.90 -3.61 -1.64
CA ALA A 198 -1.88 -4.48 -0.47
C ALA A 198 -3.29 -4.76 0.08
N ALA A 199 -4.28 -3.92 -0.22
CA ALA A 199 -5.65 -4.10 0.26
C ALA A 199 -6.28 -5.44 -0.15
N LEU A 200 -5.94 -5.97 -1.33
CA LEU A 200 -6.44 -7.26 -1.79
C LEU A 200 -5.89 -8.44 -0.95
N PRO A 201 -4.57 -8.65 -0.81
CA PRO A 201 -4.03 -9.72 0.03
C PRO A 201 -4.33 -9.51 1.52
N PHE A 202 -4.22 -8.30 2.05
CA PHE A 202 -4.54 -8.01 3.46
C PHE A 202 -6.00 -8.24 3.78
N GLY A 203 -6.89 -7.90 2.87
CA GLY A 203 -8.32 -8.12 3.04
C GLY A 203 -8.69 -9.59 3.17
N ILE A 204 -7.97 -10.51 2.51
CA ILE A 204 -8.17 -11.96 2.69
C ILE A 204 -7.84 -12.36 4.12
N ILE A 205 -6.71 -11.92 4.66
CA ILE A 205 -6.28 -12.20 6.04
C ILE A 205 -7.34 -11.73 7.03
N VAL A 206 -7.86 -10.51 6.82
CA VAL A 206 -8.92 -9.94 7.67
C VAL A 206 -10.22 -10.73 7.56
N LEU A 207 -10.64 -11.12 6.36
CA LEU A 207 -11.82 -11.95 6.15
C LEU A 207 -11.70 -13.30 6.85
N GLN A 208 -10.55 -13.95 6.75
CA GLN A 208 -10.26 -15.22 7.43
C GLN A 208 -10.30 -15.06 8.95
N SER A 209 -9.66 -14.03 9.50
CA SER A 209 -9.66 -13.71 10.92
C SER A 209 -11.08 -13.48 11.47
N VAL A 210 -11.89 -12.69 10.75
CA VAL A 210 -13.28 -12.41 11.13
C VAL A 210 -14.16 -13.65 11.02
N THR A 211 -13.92 -14.51 10.02
CA THR A 211 -14.62 -15.79 9.88
C THR A 211 -14.25 -16.74 11.00
N ALA A 212 -12.98 -16.82 11.39
CA ALA A 212 -12.52 -17.64 12.53
C ALA A 212 -13.16 -17.19 13.85
N LYS A 213 -13.50 -15.90 14.01
CA LYS A 213 -14.28 -15.36 15.13
C LYS A 213 -15.78 -15.68 15.04
N GLY A 214 -16.21 -16.44 14.04
CA GLY A 214 -17.59 -16.92 13.87
C GLY A 214 -18.53 -15.96 13.12
N TYR A 215 -18.02 -14.90 12.49
CA TYR A 215 -18.81 -14.02 11.62
C TYR A 215 -18.84 -14.61 10.21
N GLN A 216 -19.95 -15.24 9.85
CA GLN A 216 -20.15 -15.80 8.51
C GLN A 216 -20.43 -14.72 7.47
N ARG A 217 -20.20 -15.07 6.19
CA ARG A 217 -20.46 -14.20 5.04
C ARG A 217 -21.89 -13.63 5.07
N GLY A 218 -22.00 -12.31 4.96
CA GLY A 218 -23.28 -11.59 5.00
C GLY A 218 -23.19 -10.31 5.82
N ARG A 219 -24.36 -9.83 6.29
CA ARG A 219 -24.43 -8.52 7.01
C ARG A 219 -23.56 -8.43 8.26
N SER A 220 -23.35 -9.54 8.99
CA SER A 220 -22.53 -9.57 10.20
C SER A 220 -21.06 -9.39 9.88
N GLN A 221 -20.52 -10.09 8.88
CA GLN A 221 -19.14 -9.95 8.42
C GLN A 221 -18.91 -8.55 7.82
N LEU A 222 -19.83 -8.07 6.97
CA LEU A 222 -19.76 -6.72 6.39
C LEU A 222 -19.71 -5.63 7.46
N ARG A 223 -20.50 -5.76 8.55
CA ARG A 223 -20.50 -4.80 9.65
C ARG A 223 -19.17 -4.79 10.40
N VAL A 224 -18.58 -5.97 10.69
CA VAL A 224 -17.32 -6.05 11.44
C VAL A 224 -16.16 -5.58 10.57
N VAL A 225 -16.01 -6.09 9.35
CA VAL A 225 -14.89 -5.71 8.47
C VAL A 225 -15.04 -4.29 7.97
N GLY A 226 -16.26 -3.84 7.60
CA GLY A 226 -16.51 -2.47 7.19
C GLY A 226 -16.27 -1.46 8.32
N GLY A 227 -16.73 -1.79 9.55
CA GLY A 227 -16.45 -0.96 10.73
C GLY A 227 -14.97 -0.91 11.09
N ALA A 228 -14.26 -2.04 10.98
CA ALA A 228 -12.81 -2.13 11.20
C ALA A 228 -12.03 -1.33 10.13
N ALA A 229 -12.43 -1.43 8.86
CA ALA A 229 -11.84 -0.65 7.78
C ALA A 229 -12.03 0.86 7.97
N LEU A 230 -13.25 1.27 8.37
CA LEU A 230 -13.52 2.67 8.67
C LEU A 230 -12.68 3.18 9.85
N LEU A 231 -12.59 2.41 10.93
CA LEU A 231 -11.75 2.77 12.09
C LEU A 231 -10.28 2.89 11.70
N ALA A 232 -9.73 1.91 10.95
CA ALA A 232 -8.38 1.97 10.45
C ALA A 232 -8.16 3.20 9.55
N GLY A 233 -9.08 3.48 8.62
CA GLY A 233 -9.02 4.64 7.74
C GLY A 233 -9.02 5.97 8.48
N VAL A 234 -9.85 6.11 9.54
CA VAL A 234 -9.86 7.33 10.39
C VAL A 234 -8.55 7.50 11.17
N LEU A 235 -8.00 6.42 11.71
CA LEU A 235 -6.71 6.47 12.41
C LEU A 235 -5.57 6.83 11.46
N LEU A 236 -5.53 6.23 10.26
CA LEU A 236 -4.56 6.54 9.22
C LEU A 236 -4.69 8.00 8.76
N LEU A 237 -5.92 8.48 8.54
CA LEU A 237 -6.19 9.88 8.21
C LEU A 237 -5.61 10.82 9.25
N ALA A 238 -5.89 10.58 10.53
CA ALA A 238 -5.44 11.44 11.61
C ALA A 238 -3.91 11.47 11.72
N VAL A 239 -3.26 10.31 11.62
CA VAL A 239 -1.79 10.20 11.69
C VAL A 239 -1.14 10.86 10.47
N TYR A 240 -1.60 10.56 9.26
CA TYR A 240 -0.95 11.06 8.05
C TYR A 240 -1.17 12.57 7.86
N MET A 241 -2.35 13.07 8.20
CA MET A 241 -2.63 14.50 8.17
C MET A 241 -1.73 15.25 9.18
N GLY A 242 -1.58 14.69 10.39
CA GLY A 242 -0.68 15.24 11.39
C GLY A 242 0.77 15.26 10.92
N LEU A 243 1.28 14.15 10.35
CA LEU A 243 2.63 14.06 9.82
C LEU A 243 2.85 15.03 8.64
N ALA A 244 1.87 15.17 7.73
CA ALA A 244 1.94 16.12 6.63
C ALA A 244 2.00 17.57 7.13
N TYR A 245 1.22 17.89 8.15
CA TYR A 245 1.28 19.21 8.80
C TYR A 245 2.66 19.46 9.44
N LEU A 246 3.23 18.48 10.16
CA LEU A 246 4.58 18.62 10.71
C LEU A 246 5.62 18.86 9.62
N GLY A 247 5.53 18.17 8.49
CA GLY A 247 6.36 18.45 7.32
C GLY A 247 6.19 19.86 6.79
N ALA A 248 4.96 20.36 6.71
CA ALA A 248 4.68 21.73 6.27
C ALA A 248 5.34 22.78 7.19
N THR A 249 5.36 22.56 8.52
CA THR A 249 5.99 23.51 9.48
C THR A 249 7.50 23.61 9.36
N VAL A 250 8.15 22.76 8.60
CA VAL A 250 9.60 22.81 8.33
C VAL A 250 9.92 23.11 6.86
N SER A 251 8.90 23.43 6.06
CA SER A 251 9.04 23.68 4.61
C SER A 251 9.91 24.89 4.25
N ALA A 252 10.02 25.86 5.15
CA ALA A 252 10.94 27.00 4.99
C ALA A 252 12.40 26.67 5.36
N GLN A 253 12.64 25.56 6.06
CA GLN A 253 13.97 25.20 6.58
C GLN A 253 14.65 24.12 5.75
N TYR A 254 13.88 23.19 5.14
CA TYR A 254 14.39 22.05 4.41
C TYR A 254 13.91 22.02 2.96
N THR A 255 14.68 21.34 2.13
CA THR A 255 14.35 21.03 0.73
C THR A 255 14.42 19.53 0.49
N ALA A 256 13.99 19.08 -0.68
CA ALA A 256 14.00 17.65 -1.06
C ALA A 256 15.38 16.97 -0.93
N SER A 257 16.47 17.75 -0.86
CA SER A 257 17.82 17.22 -0.68
C SER A 257 18.08 16.54 0.66
N ILE A 258 17.25 16.82 1.70
CA ILE A 258 17.41 16.17 3.02
C ILE A 258 17.13 14.67 3.00
N GLY A 259 16.32 14.18 2.03
CA GLY A 259 15.84 12.81 2.02
C GLY A 259 14.69 12.54 3.02
N ARG A 260 13.90 11.51 2.71
CA ARG A 260 12.61 11.24 3.41
C ARG A 260 12.80 10.80 4.86
N ALA A 261 13.70 9.85 5.09
CA ALA A 261 13.95 9.34 6.44
C ALA A 261 14.61 10.40 7.32
N ALA A 262 15.58 11.14 6.78
CA ALA A 262 16.29 12.18 7.52
C ALA A 262 15.34 13.32 7.94
N LEU A 263 14.37 13.71 7.09
CA LEU A 263 13.40 14.74 7.41
C LEU A 263 12.56 14.38 8.64
N ILE A 264 11.95 13.19 8.67
CA ILE A 264 11.13 12.79 9.82
C ILE A 264 11.96 12.65 11.09
N MET A 265 13.20 12.17 10.99
CA MET A 265 14.09 12.08 12.14
C MET A 265 14.50 13.48 12.67
N ALA A 266 14.74 14.44 11.78
CA ALA A 266 15.01 15.83 12.17
C ALA A 266 13.79 16.47 12.87
N ILE A 267 12.57 16.24 12.36
CA ILE A 267 11.33 16.70 13.00
C ILE A 267 11.20 16.10 14.41
N VAL A 268 11.41 14.79 14.54
CA VAL A 268 11.30 14.09 15.83
C VAL A 268 12.37 14.58 16.82
N GLU A 269 13.60 14.76 16.36
CA GLU A 269 14.70 15.29 17.20
C GLU A 269 14.40 16.72 17.68
N ALA A 270 13.92 17.57 16.79
CA ALA A 270 13.56 18.95 17.15
C ALA A 270 12.40 19.01 18.16
N LEU A 271 11.41 18.14 18.05
CA LEU A 271 10.26 18.09 18.95
C LEU A 271 10.55 17.39 20.27
N MET A 272 11.26 16.27 20.26
CA MET A 272 11.37 15.34 21.40
C MET A 272 12.82 15.09 21.85
N GLY A 273 13.79 15.70 21.17
CA GLY A 273 15.21 15.51 21.44
C GLY A 273 15.73 14.11 21.09
N LYS A 274 16.98 13.83 21.43
CA LYS A 274 17.65 12.57 21.13
C LYS A 274 16.94 11.33 21.69
N THR A 275 16.40 11.41 22.89
CA THR A 275 15.66 10.30 23.51
C THR A 275 14.41 9.96 22.71
N GLY A 276 13.65 10.98 22.26
CA GLY A 276 12.48 10.79 21.41
C GLY A 276 12.85 10.16 20.06
N MET A 277 13.97 10.59 19.46
CA MET A 277 14.51 10.04 18.22
C MET A 277 14.85 8.55 18.35
N VAL A 278 15.49 8.14 19.44
CA VAL A 278 15.80 6.72 19.71
C VAL A 278 14.52 5.90 19.87
N ILE A 279 13.58 6.37 20.70
CA ILE A 279 12.30 5.67 20.92
C ILE A 279 11.53 5.54 19.61
N PHE A 280 11.42 6.62 18.84
CA PHE A 280 10.72 6.60 17.54
C PHE A 280 11.39 5.64 16.55
N GLY A 281 12.73 5.69 16.44
CA GLY A 281 13.49 4.78 15.59
C GLY A 281 13.27 3.31 15.94
N VAL A 282 13.28 2.96 17.22
CA VAL A 282 13.01 1.60 17.69
C VAL A 282 11.58 1.16 17.35
N VAL A 283 10.59 2.01 17.62
CA VAL A 283 9.17 1.71 17.37
C VAL A 283 8.93 1.50 15.88
N VAL A 284 9.44 2.41 15.04
CA VAL A 284 9.33 2.29 13.57
C VAL A 284 10.10 1.06 13.06
N GLY A 285 11.28 0.79 13.59
CA GLY A 285 12.07 -0.40 13.25
C GLY A 285 11.30 -1.70 13.52
N LEU A 286 10.67 -1.80 14.69
CA LEU A 286 9.84 -2.96 15.02
C LEU A 286 8.59 -3.06 14.12
N ALA A 287 7.95 -1.94 13.78
CA ALA A 287 6.86 -1.93 12.81
C ALA A 287 7.32 -2.40 11.43
N CYS A 288 8.52 -1.99 11.00
CA CYS A 288 9.13 -2.48 9.76
C CYS A 288 9.41 -3.98 9.77
N VAL A 289 9.87 -4.53 10.89
CA VAL A 289 10.09 -5.98 11.06
C VAL A 289 8.77 -6.74 10.91
N THR A 290 7.69 -6.30 11.56
CA THR A 290 6.39 -6.98 11.44
C THR A 290 5.83 -6.93 10.03
N THR A 291 5.94 -5.78 9.37
CA THR A 291 5.54 -5.62 7.97
C THR A 291 6.38 -6.53 7.06
N ALA A 292 7.70 -6.57 7.24
CA ALA A 292 8.58 -7.45 6.46
C ALA A 292 8.21 -8.93 6.60
N ILE A 293 7.91 -9.40 7.83
CA ILE A 293 7.46 -10.77 8.08
C ILE A 293 6.15 -11.07 7.35
N ALA A 294 5.15 -10.18 7.51
CA ALA A 294 3.84 -10.37 6.89
C ALA A 294 3.93 -10.43 5.36
N LEU A 295 4.67 -9.48 4.75
CA LEU A 295 4.83 -9.42 3.29
C LEU A 295 5.68 -10.58 2.76
N THR A 296 6.76 -10.97 3.44
CA THR A 296 7.59 -12.12 3.06
C THR A 296 6.77 -13.41 3.10
N SER A 297 6.01 -13.63 4.17
CA SER A 297 5.17 -14.81 4.32
C SER A 297 4.08 -14.86 3.25
N SER A 298 3.40 -13.73 3.00
CA SER A 298 2.34 -13.65 1.97
C SER A 298 2.89 -13.89 0.56
N ALA A 299 4.03 -13.28 0.22
CA ALA A 299 4.65 -13.47 -1.08
C ALA A 299 5.15 -14.91 -1.28
N ALA A 300 5.78 -15.50 -0.26
CA ALA A 300 6.24 -16.89 -0.33
C ALA A 300 5.08 -17.88 -0.46
N ALA A 301 3.97 -17.66 0.25
CA ALA A 301 2.76 -18.48 0.14
C ALA A 301 2.18 -18.39 -1.27
N TYR A 302 2.02 -17.18 -1.81
CA TYR A 302 1.52 -16.96 -3.16
C TYR A 302 2.37 -17.67 -4.23
N PHE A 303 3.71 -17.49 -4.20
CA PHE A 303 4.59 -18.14 -5.18
C PHE A 303 4.63 -19.67 -5.03
N THR A 304 4.47 -20.18 -3.80
CA THR A 304 4.35 -21.64 -3.57
C THR A 304 3.10 -22.19 -4.24
N GLU A 305 1.97 -21.50 -4.11
CA GLU A 305 0.70 -21.86 -4.73
C GLU A 305 0.78 -21.74 -6.26
N LEU A 306 1.34 -20.64 -6.78
CA LEU A 306 1.55 -20.41 -8.21
C LEU A 306 2.39 -21.53 -8.86
N CYS A 307 3.41 -22.01 -8.15
CA CYS A 307 4.23 -23.14 -8.57
C CYS A 307 3.59 -24.52 -8.28
N ARG A 308 2.34 -24.57 -7.82
CA ARG A 308 1.61 -25.79 -7.47
C ARG A 308 2.36 -26.69 -6.46
N GLY A 309 3.06 -26.07 -5.51
CA GLY A 309 3.84 -26.76 -4.49
C GLY A 309 5.14 -27.43 -4.98
N LYS A 310 5.52 -27.28 -6.23
CA LYS A 310 6.79 -27.83 -6.76
C LYS A 310 8.02 -27.23 -6.09
N ILE A 311 7.94 -25.98 -5.67
CA ILE A 311 8.97 -25.28 -4.92
C ILE A 311 8.42 -25.03 -3.52
N SER A 312 9.21 -25.39 -2.49
CA SER A 312 8.73 -25.27 -1.11
C SER A 312 8.68 -23.82 -0.64
N TYR A 313 7.75 -23.52 0.27
CA TYR A 313 7.61 -22.25 0.93
C TYR A 313 8.94 -21.70 1.51
N LYS A 314 9.74 -22.60 2.16
CA LYS A 314 11.03 -22.23 2.74
C LYS A 314 12.03 -21.71 1.71
N VAL A 315 12.03 -22.26 0.50
CA VAL A 315 12.89 -21.80 -0.61
C VAL A 315 12.47 -20.40 -1.03
N PHE A 316 11.17 -20.14 -1.20
CA PHE A 316 10.70 -18.80 -1.55
C PHE A 316 11.02 -17.77 -0.45
N VAL A 317 10.80 -18.09 0.83
CA VAL A 317 11.19 -17.20 1.94
C VAL A 317 12.69 -16.86 1.86
N THR A 318 13.54 -17.87 1.64
CA THR A 318 14.98 -17.67 1.54
C THR A 318 15.34 -16.78 0.36
N VAL A 319 14.82 -17.06 -0.83
CA VAL A 319 15.08 -16.26 -2.04
C VAL A 319 14.62 -14.81 -1.85
N ILE A 320 13.41 -14.60 -1.30
CA ILE A 320 12.87 -13.27 -1.04
C ILE A 320 13.77 -12.52 -0.05
N CYS A 321 14.19 -13.14 1.05
CA CYS A 321 15.06 -12.51 2.06
C CYS A 321 16.43 -12.14 1.47
N VAL A 322 17.07 -13.05 0.73
CA VAL A 322 18.40 -12.79 0.12
C VAL A 322 18.31 -11.67 -0.92
N PHE A 323 17.31 -11.73 -1.82
CA PHE A 323 17.10 -10.69 -2.81
C PHE A 323 16.84 -9.32 -2.16
N SER A 324 15.94 -9.29 -1.17
CA SER A 324 15.59 -8.06 -0.45
C SER A 324 16.78 -7.50 0.35
N ALA A 325 17.65 -8.36 0.88
CA ALA A 325 18.88 -7.93 1.55
C ALA A 325 19.83 -7.20 0.58
N VAL A 326 19.95 -7.68 -0.65
CA VAL A 326 20.74 -7.00 -1.67
C VAL A 326 20.14 -5.67 -2.07
N VAL A 327 18.84 -5.67 -2.39
CA VAL A 327 18.12 -4.46 -2.86
C VAL A 327 18.07 -3.38 -1.78
N SER A 328 17.94 -3.74 -0.49
CA SER A 328 17.86 -2.76 0.61
C SER A 328 19.12 -1.88 0.73
N ASN A 329 20.27 -2.33 0.20
CA ASN A 329 21.51 -1.57 0.20
C ASN A 329 21.56 -0.45 -0.86
N LEU A 330 20.55 -0.35 -1.73
CA LEU A 330 20.42 0.81 -2.62
C LEU A 330 20.07 2.10 -1.85
N GLY A 331 19.59 1.98 -0.62
CA GLY A 331 19.05 3.08 0.18
C GLY A 331 17.60 3.40 -0.16
N LEU A 332 16.91 4.03 0.79
CA LEU A 332 15.46 4.25 0.74
C LEU A 332 15.02 5.06 -0.50
N ASP A 333 15.65 6.20 -0.75
CA ASP A 333 15.23 7.10 -1.84
C ASP A 333 15.45 6.47 -3.23
N ARG A 334 16.50 5.67 -3.40
CA ARG A 334 16.71 4.93 -4.66
C ARG A 334 15.71 3.81 -4.86
N ILE A 335 15.36 3.08 -3.81
CA ILE A 335 14.31 2.04 -3.86
C ILE A 335 12.98 2.69 -4.30
N VAL A 336 12.62 3.84 -3.72
CA VAL A 336 11.42 4.61 -4.08
C VAL A 336 11.48 5.07 -5.55
N ALA A 337 12.62 5.59 -6.00
CA ALA A 337 12.79 6.05 -7.39
C ALA A 337 12.66 4.91 -8.41
N VAL A 338 13.22 3.73 -8.14
CA VAL A 338 13.11 2.56 -9.02
C VAL A 338 11.69 1.96 -9.00
N ALA A 339 10.99 2.07 -7.86
CA ALA A 339 9.62 1.60 -7.73
C ALA A 339 8.61 2.42 -8.55
N ALA A 340 8.83 3.74 -8.66
CA ALA A 340 7.87 4.67 -9.25
C ALA A 340 7.34 4.22 -10.63
N PRO A 341 8.18 3.94 -11.65
CA PRO A 341 7.70 3.55 -12.97
C PRO A 341 6.92 2.24 -12.97
N VAL A 342 7.30 1.30 -12.12
CA VAL A 342 6.60 0.00 -12.02
C VAL A 342 5.22 0.20 -11.40
N LEU A 343 5.12 1.00 -10.38
CA LEU A 343 3.86 1.33 -9.73
C LEU A 343 2.93 2.13 -10.66
N ASP A 344 3.46 3.10 -11.40
CA ASP A 344 2.69 3.88 -12.37
C ASP A 344 2.06 2.99 -13.46
N ILE A 345 2.65 1.83 -13.77
CA ILE A 345 2.10 0.86 -14.72
C ILE A 345 1.11 -0.11 -14.05
N VAL A 346 1.40 -0.59 -12.84
CA VAL A 346 0.63 -1.65 -12.17
C VAL A 346 -0.65 -1.11 -11.53
N TYR A 347 -0.60 0.10 -10.98
CA TYR A 347 -1.74 0.69 -10.26
C TYR A 347 -2.99 0.87 -11.11
N PRO A 348 -2.95 1.53 -12.30
CA PRO A 348 -4.15 1.84 -13.06
C PRO A 348 -5.00 0.63 -13.44
N PRO A 349 -4.48 -0.46 -14.02
CA PRO A 349 -5.30 -1.63 -14.32
C PRO A 349 -5.87 -2.30 -13.06
N ALA A 350 -5.11 -2.35 -11.96
CA ALA A 350 -5.60 -2.88 -10.69
C ALA A 350 -6.75 -2.04 -10.14
N LEU A 351 -6.62 -0.71 -10.15
CA LEU A 351 -7.66 0.22 -9.69
C LEU A 351 -8.94 0.13 -10.53
N VAL A 352 -8.82 0.04 -11.86
CA VAL A 352 -9.98 -0.16 -12.74
C VAL A 352 -10.76 -1.41 -12.34
N LEU A 353 -10.08 -2.53 -12.11
CA LEU A 353 -10.73 -3.79 -11.72
C LEU A 353 -11.38 -3.70 -10.33
N ILE A 354 -10.73 -3.03 -9.38
CA ILE A 354 -11.28 -2.76 -8.05
C ILE A 354 -12.55 -1.89 -8.16
N CYS A 355 -12.46 -0.76 -8.88
CA CYS A 355 -13.59 0.16 -9.09
C CYS A 355 -14.78 -0.52 -9.75
N ILE A 356 -14.54 -1.25 -10.84
CA ILE A 356 -15.62 -1.98 -11.55
C ILE A 356 -16.24 -3.04 -10.62
N SER A 357 -15.43 -3.77 -9.85
CA SER A 357 -15.93 -4.81 -8.95
C SER A 357 -16.76 -4.23 -7.79
N LEU A 358 -16.44 -3.02 -7.36
CA LEU A 358 -17.17 -2.33 -6.30
C LEU A 358 -18.43 -1.61 -6.83
N ILE A 359 -18.31 -0.83 -7.92
CA ILE A 359 -19.36 0.08 -8.37
C ILE A 359 -20.35 -0.65 -9.29
N ILE A 360 -19.84 -1.42 -10.25
CA ILE A 360 -20.65 -2.06 -11.31
C ILE A 360 -20.41 -3.59 -11.35
N PRO A 361 -20.67 -4.32 -10.27
CA PRO A 361 -20.29 -5.74 -10.15
C PRO A 361 -21.02 -6.66 -11.14
N LYS A 362 -22.13 -6.20 -11.72
CA LYS A 362 -22.92 -6.97 -12.70
C LYS A 362 -22.51 -6.71 -14.16
N VAL A 363 -21.51 -5.84 -14.39
CA VAL A 363 -21.02 -5.58 -15.75
C VAL A 363 -20.35 -6.84 -16.32
N HIS A 364 -20.44 -7.01 -17.62
CA HIS A 364 -19.85 -8.14 -18.33
C HIS A 364 -18.32 -8.12 -18.21
N ASP A 365 -17.69 -9.29 -18.00
CA ASP A 365 -16.23 -9.36 -17.78
C ASP A 365 -15.43 -8.84 -18.99
N PHE A 366 -16.00 -8.91 -20.21
CA PHE A 366 -15.37 -8.35 -21.40
C PHE A 366 -15.17 -6.83 -21.32
N VAL A 367 -16.11 -6.11 -20.68
CA VAL A 367 -15.98 -4.67 -20.38
C VAL A 367 -14.83 -4.41 -19.42
N SER A 368 -14.71 -5.25 -18.39
CA SER A 368 -13.61 -5.15 -17.43
C SER A 368 -12.25 -5.39 -18.08
N ARG A 369 -12.17 -6.34 -19.02
CA ARG A 369 -10.98 -6.62 -19.86
C ARG A 369 -10.61 -5.42 -20.70
N GLY A 370 -11.57 -4.85 -21.42
CA GLY A 370 -11.33 -3.65 -22.22
C GLY A 370 -10.85 -2.48 -21.39
N ALA A 371 -11.54 -2.18 -20.30
CA ALA A 371 -11.17 -1.07 -19.40
C ALA A 371 -9.76 -1.26 -18.78
N ALA A 372 -9.44 -2.45 -18.29
CA ALA A 372 -8.12 -2.75 -17.72
C ALA A 372 -7.00 -2.66 -18.78
N LEU A 373 -7.28 -3.11 -20.02
CA LEU A 373 -6.34 -3.00 -21.14
C LEU A 373 -6.10 -1.53 -21.52
N GLY A 374 -7.15 -0.71 -21.61
CA GLY A 374 -7.03 0.72 -21.87
C GLY A 374 -6.20 1.43 -20.81
N ALA A 375 -6.43 1.13 -19.53
CA ALA A 375 -5.62 1.65 -18.43
C ALA A 375 -4.17 1.21 -18.54
N LEU A 376 -3.90 -0.07 -18.77
CA LEU A 376 -2.53 -0.61 -18.88
C LEU A 376 -1.75 0.02 -20.03
N LEU A 377 -2.33 0.06 -21.22
CA LEU A 377 -1.66 0.62 -22.40
C LEU A 377 -1.32 2.09 -22.19
N THR A 378 -2.27 2.87 -21.65
CA THR A 378 -2.03 4.28 -21.38
C THR A 378 -0.97 4.47 -20.32
N SER A 379 -0.99 3.69 -19.23
CA SER A 379 0.02 3.77 -18.16
C SER A 379 1.43 3.46 -18.68
N VAL A 380 1.57 2.44 -19.52
CA VAL A 380 2.85 2.12 -20.15
C VAL A 380 3.34 3.28 -21.03
N LEU A 381 2.45 3.86 -21.86
CA LEU A 381 2.82 5.00 -22.73
C LEU A 381 3.20 6.24 -21.92
N CYS A 382 2.43 6.56 -20.86
CA CYS A 382 2.72 7.68 -19.97
C CYS A 382 4.06 7.49 -19.24
N THR A 383 4.34 6.29 -18.76
CA THR A 383 5.60 5.96 -18.10
C THR A 383 6.77 6.09 -19.07
N LEU A 384 6.67 5.54 -20.28
CA LEU A 384 7.69 5.67 -21.32
C LEU A 384 7.95 7.14 -21.68
N HIS A 385 6.88 7.95 -21.77
CA HIS A 385 7.00 9.38 -22.02
C HIS A 385 7.77 10.10 -20.90
N THR A 386 7.45 9.81 -19.65
CA THR A 386 8.13 10.38 -18.48
C THR A 386 9.63 10.03 -18.46
N TYR A 387 10.01 8.86 -18.97
CA TYR A 387 11.39 8.40 -19.02
C TYR A 387 12.11 8.66 -20.36
N GLY A 388 11.63 9.63 -21.15
CA GLY A 388 12.35 10.21 -22.28
C GLY A 388 11.92 9.77 -23.68
N VAL A 389 10.94 8.88 -23.82
CA VAL A 389 10.35 8.56 -25.13
C VAL A 389 9.33 9.64 -25.49
N LYS A 390 9.66 10.55 -26.40
CA LYS A 390 8.75 11.62 -26.82
C LYS A 390 7.49 11.07 -27.49
N LEU A 391 6.36 11.14 -26.80
CA LEU A 391 5.04 10.71 -27.25
C LEU A 391 4.06 11.89 -27.15
N PRO A 392 3.96 12.76 -28.18
CA PRO A 392 3.09 13.96 -28.12
C PRO A 392 1.62 13.64 -27.86
N LEU A 393 1.15 12.44 -28.24
CA LEU A 393 -0.21 11.99 -27.99
C LEU A 393 -0.51 11.83 -26.49
N VAL A 394 0.49 11.56 -25.68
CA VAL A 394 0.35 11.37 -24.22
C VAL A 394 0.04 12.70 -23.54
N GLU A 395 0.71 13.78 -23.92
CA GLU A 395 0.49 15.13 -23.38
C GLU A 395 -0.91 15.66 -23.73
N ALA A 396 -1.47 15.22 -24.87
CA ALA A 396 -2.81 15.59 -25.31
C ALA A 396 -3.93 14.83 -24.59
N LEU A 397 -3.59 13.82 -23.76
CA LEU A 397 -4.61 13.07 -23.02
C LEU A 397 -5.26 13.92 -21.93
N PRO A 398 -6.57 13.88 -21.78
CA PRO A 398 -7.25 14.52 -20.66
C PRO A 398 -6.70 14.03 -19.31
N LEU A 399 -6.66 14.92 -18.34
CA LEU A 399 -6.16 14.67 -17.00
C LEU A 399 -4.66 14.30 -16.95
N TYR A 400 -3.89 14.59 -18.01
CA TYR A 400 -2.45 14.37 -18.03
C TYR A 400 -1.75 15.14 -16.88
N ASP A 401 -2.09 16.41 -16.72
CA ASP A 401 -1.58 17.27 -15.65
C ASP A 401 -1.96 16.80 -14.25
N LEU A 402 -2.93 15.89 -14.11
CA LEU A 402 -3.35 15.28 -12.86
C LEU A 402 -2.77 13.87 -12.66
N GLY A 403 -1.97 13.35 -13.59
CA GLY A 403 -1.45 11.99 -13.55
C GLY A 403 -2.52 10.89 -13.67
N LEU A 404 -3.71 11.25 -14.19
CA LEU A 404 -4.87 10.37 -14.31
C LEU A 404 -5.26 10.14 -15.79
N SER A 405 -4.30 10.28 -16.71
CA SER A 405 -4.49 10.12 -18.16
C SER A 405 -5.13 8.79 -18.56
N TRP A 406 -4.94 7.76 -17.75
CA TRP A 406 -5.46 6.41 -17.97
C TRP A 406 -6.98 6.28 -17.81
N LEU A 407 -7.64 7.21 -17.09
CA LEU A 407 -9.08 7.14 -16.80
C LEU A 407 -9.94 7.16 -18.06
N LEU A 408 -9.68 8.13 -18.97
CA LEU A 408 -10.45 8.25 -20.19
C LEU A 408 -10.25 7.05 -21.13
N PRO A 409 -9.02 6.62 -21.46
CA PRO A 409 -8.82 5.42 -22.26
C PRO A 409 -9.44 4.16 -21.63
N ALA A 410 -9.36 3.99 -20.31
CA ALA A 410 -10.03 2.90 -19.61
C ALA A 410 -11.56 2.93 -19.85
N ALA A 411 -12.18 4.09 -19.74
CA ALA A 411 -13.61 4.26 -20.02
C ALA A 411 -13.94 3.99 -21.49
N VAL A 412 -13.16 4.52 -22.43
CA VAL A 412 -13.38 4.35 -23.89
C VAL A 412 -13.25 2.86 -24.28
N PHE A 413 -12.20 2.18 -23.86
CA PHE A 413 -12.01 0.76 -24.15
C PHE A 413 -13.07 -0.10 -23.47
N GLY A 414 -13.50 0.26 -22.26
CA GLY A 414 -14.59 -0.40 -21.55
C GLY A 414 -15.93 -0.24 -22.32
N LEU A 415 -16.25 0.97 -22.78
CA LEU A 415 -17.46 1.24 -23.57
C LEU A 415 -17.40 0.54 -24.94
N ALA A 416 -16.26 0.57 -25.62
CA ALA A 416 -16.08 -0.16 -26.87
C ALA A 416 -16.30 -1.67 -26.69
N ALA A 417 -15.75 -2.24 -25.62
CA ALA A 417 -16.00 -3.62 -25.25
C ALA A 417 -17.47 -3.89 -24.95
N GLN A 418 -18.18 -2.97 -24.28
CA GLN A 418 -19.61 -3.08 -24.04
C GLN A 418 -20.41 -3.11 -25.36
N LEU A 419 -20.09 -2.23 -26.32
CA LEU A 419 -20.74 -2.22 -27.62
C LEU A 419 -20.50 -3.54 -28.37
N LEU A 420 -19.30 -4.09 -28.31
CA LEU A 420 -18.99 -5.40 -28.91
C LEU A 420 -19.83 -6.55 -28.30
N THR A 421 -20.18 -6.49 -27.01
CA THR A 421 -21.06 -7.50 -26.39
C THR A 421 -22.52 -7.44 -26.90
N LEU A 422 -22.92 -6.34 -27.54
CA LEU A 422 -24.22 -6.21 -28.13
C LEU A 422 -24.35 -6.85 -29.53
N LEU A 423 -23.21 -7.15 -30.17
CA LEU A 423 -23.15 -7.82 -31.47
C LEU A 423 -23.63 -9.28 -31.35
N PRO A 424 -24.42 -9.81 -32.30
CA PRO A 424 -25.07 -11.14 -32.21
C PRO A 424 -24.06 -12.31 -32.04
N GLY A 425 -22.84 -12.19 -32.62
CA GLY A 425 -21.83 -13.25 -32.59
C GLY A 425 -21.08 -13.42 -31.27
N VAL A 426 -20.99 -12.36 -30.44
CA VAL A 426 -20.22 -12.37 -29.18
C VAL A 426 -21.04 -12.96 -28.02
N ARG A 427 -22.38 -12.88 -28.08
CA ARG A 427 -23.28 -13.43 -27.06
C ARG A 427 -23.20 -14.95 -26.88
N CYS A 428 -22.76 -15.70 -27.92
CA CYS A 428 -22.72 -17.17 -27.90
C CYS A 428 -21.46 -17.77 -27.25
N ALA A 429 -20.40 -17.01 -27.04
CA ALA A 429 -19.12 -17.56 -26.63
C ALA A 429 -18.94 -17.76 -25.10
N GLU A 430 -19.83 -17.26 -24.25
CA GLU A 430 -19.66 -17.24 -22.78
C GLU A 430 -20.74 -17.97 -21.95
N LYS A 431 -21.33 -19.02 -22.46
CA LYS A 431 -22.12 -19.94 -21.60
C LYS A 431 -21.43 -21.32 -21.60
N PRO A 432 -20.82 -21.80 -20.47
CA PRO A 432 -21.61 -22.39 -19.38
C PRO A 432 -21.04 -22.32 -17.93
N ALA A 433 -20.16 -21.42 -17.53
CA ALA A 433 -19.53 -21.51 -16.19
C ALA A 433 -20.43 -21.10 -15.00
N ARG A 434 -21.51 -20.37 -15.22
CA ARG A 434 -22.35 -19.83 -14.11
C ARG A 434 -23.44 -20.75 -13.55
N ARG A 435 -23.74 -21.91 -14.16
CA ARG A 435 -24.83 -22.79 -13.68
C ARG A 435 -24.41 -23.87 -12.69
N ALA A 436 -23.11 -24.06 -12.45
CA ALA A 436 -22.62 -25.10 -11.53
C ALA A 436 -22.49 -24.64 -10.06
N SER A 437 -22.55 -23.34 -9.74
CA SER A 437 -22.35 -22.84 -8.38
C SER A 437 -23.62 -22.47 -7.61
N GLU A 438 -24.80 -22.64 -8.21
CA GLU A 438 -26.09 -22.39 -7.54
C GLU A 438 -26.80 -23.67 -7.01
N LYS A 439 -26.12 -24.81 -7.09
CA LYS A 439 -26.66 -26.08 -6.57
C LYS A 439 -25.68 -26.79 -5.63
N HIS A 440 -25.22 -26.08 -4.58
CA HIS A 440 -24.73 -26.76 -3.35
C HIS A 440 -24.78 -25.78 -2.17
#